data_286ba077ebc59fe8d46115eeaf8834c9
#
_entry.id   286ba077ebc59fe8d46115eeaf8834c9
#
_cell.length_a   1.000
_cell.length_b   1.000
_cell.length_c   1.000
_cell.angle_alpha   90.00
_cell.angle_beta   90.00
_cell.angle_gamma   90.00
#
_symmetry.space_group_name_H-M   'P 1'
#
loop_
_entity.id
_entity.type
_entity.pdbx_description
1 polymer ?
#
loop_
_entity_poly.entity_id
_entity_poly.type
_entity_poly.pdbx_seq_one_letter_code
_entity_poly.pdbx_strand_id
1 'polypeptide(L)'
;KDDEFEASKERCAGDQGAINIPHYISPIAIPYNLPQIEGSTLNLTPELIAGIFANELTNWNDPAIAALNEGVQFPDLPINPVHRSDESGTTENFTDYLAQSAPEVWTFGAIEVWDGDGPGRGEGAQGTSGVVAATAAGEGSIGYADASQIGDIPAAAVGVGGEFREFSPEAAGRIVDASERLDGRNEFDFAIEVNRTPESADVYPIALVSYHIVCLQYPDQETVDLVQAFMTYVGSEAGQEASTASAGSAPISAEVRADILTSIDAISVAG
;
A
#
# COMPACT_ATOMS: atom_id res chain seq x y z
N LYS A 1 -10.32 6.17 9.87
CA LYS A 1 -11.75 6.39 9.55
C LYS A 1 -12.30 7.49 10.47
N ASP A 2 -13.43 8.13 10.13
CA ASP A 2 -13.93 9.28 10.91
C ASP A 2 -14.46 8.88 12.28
N ASP A 3 -15.06 7.71 12.40
CA ASP A 3 -15.50 7.12 13.65
C ASP A 3 -14.33 6.80 14.61
N GLU A 4 -13.20 6.37 14.07
CA GLU A 4 -11.97 6.15 14.85
C GLU A 4 -11.39 7.47 15.37
N PHE A 5 -11.42 8.53 14.55
CA PHE A 5 -10.99 9.86 14.97
C PHE A 5 -11.89 10.41 16.09
N GLU A 6 -13.21 10.32 15.95
CA GLU A 6 -14.14 10.74 17.01
C GLU A 6 -13.93 9.91 18.29
N ALA A 7 -13.72 8.59 18.18
CA ALA A 7 -13.40 7.75 19.34
C ALA A 7 -12.07 8.13 20.02
N SER A 8 -11.11 8.69 19.29
CA SER A 8 -9.84 9.13 19.85
C SER A 8 -9.97 10.28 20.83
N LYS A 9 -10.97 11.15 20.64
CA LYS A 9 -11.27 12.28 21.55
C LYS A 9 -11.65 11.82 22.97
N GLU A 10 -12.19 10.62 23.11
CA GLU A 10 -12.50 10.03 24.41
C GLU A 10 -11.25 9.47 25.12
N ARG A 11 -10.18 9.21 24.39
CA ARG A 11 -8.94 8.60 24.91
C ARG A 11 -7.84 9.61 25.18
N CYS A 12 -7.77 10.67 24.39
CA CYS A 12 -6.77 11.72 24.52
C CYS A 12 -7.15 12.71 25.62
N ALA A 13 -6.15 13.35 26.23
CA ALA A 13 -6.39 14.49 27.09
C ALA A 13 -6.81 15.71 26.25
N GLY A 14 -7.71 16.54 26.78
CA GLY A 14 -8.28 17.68 26.05
C GLY A 14 -9.26 17.25 24.95
N ASP A 15 -9.56 18.15 24.04
CA ASP A 15 -10.62 17.99 23.02
C ASP A 15 -10.10 17.84 21.57
N GLN A 16 -8.78 17.86 21.38
CA GLN A 16 -8.15 17.85 20.05
C GLN A 16 -8.11 16.45 19.42
N GLY A 17 -8.21 15.38 20.23
CA GLY A 17 -8.12 14.01 19.75
C GLY A 17 -6.70 13.57 19.35
N ALA A 18 -6.62 12.55 18.53
CA ALA A 18 -5.36 12.03 18.00
C ALA A 18 -5.02 12.63 16.62
N ILE A 19 -3.74 12.58 16.29
CA ILE A 19 -3.21 12.90 14.97
C ILE A 19 -2.54 11.66 14.37
N ASN A 20 -2.59 11.55 13.04
CA ASN A 20 -1.98 10.47 12.27
C ASN A 20 -0.67 10.98 11.66
N ILE A 21 0.42 10.30 11.92
CA ILE A 21 1.74 10.67 11.40
C ILE A 21 2.28 9.53 10.54
N PRO A 22 2.41 9.73 9.20
CA PRO A 22 2.87 8.69 8.28
C PRO A 22 4.37 8.48 8.45
N HIS A 23 4.77 7.32 8.97
CA HIS A 23 6.18 7.01 9.18
C HIS A 23 6.66 5.76 8.44
N TYR A 24 5.73 4.93 7.98
CA TYR A 24 6.07 3.69 7.30
C TYR A 24 5.23 3.55 6.04
N ILE A 25 5.90 3.53 4.89
CA ILE A 25 5.26 3.37 3.59
C ILE A 25 5.77 2.07 2.99
N SER A 26 4.87 1.15 2.66
CA SER A 26 5.20 -0.15 2.13
C SER A 26 4.62 -0.30 0.72
N PRO A 27 5.45 -0.48 -0.32
CA PRO A 27 4.94 -0.85 -1.63
C PRO A 27 4.30 -2.25 -1.57
N ILE A 28 3.14 -2.39 -2.21
CA ILE A 28 2.48 -3.67 -2.41
C ILE A 28 2.86 -4.14 -3.81
N ALA A 29 3.74 -5.12 -3.88
CA ALA A 29 4.15 -5.74 -5.13
C ALA A 29 3.07 -6.70 -5.67
N ILE A 30 3.12 -6.97 -6.97
CA ILE A 30 2.29 -7.96 -7.66
C ILE A 30 3.17 -9.12 -8.11
N PRO A 31 3.59 -10.01 -7.16
CA PRO A 31 4.44 -11.15 -7.49
C PRO A 31 3.70 -12.18 -8.35
N TYR A 32 4.45 -12.83 -9.24
CA TYR A 32 3.92 -13.88 -10.11
C TYR A 32 4.92 -15.02 -10.29
N ASN A 33 4.42 -16.19 -10.70
CA ASN A 33 5.23 -17.36 -11.00
C ASN A 33 4.98 -17.85 -12.45
N LEU A 34 5.79 -17.33 -13.38
CA LEU A 34 5.78 -17.67 -14.81
C LEU A 34 7.20 -17.93 -15.30
N PRO A 35 7.75 -19.14 -15.09
CA PRO A 35 9.12 -19.45 -15.50
C PRO A 35 9.33 -19.35 -17.02
N GLN A 36 8.26 -19.41 -17.83
CA GLN A 36 8.32 -19.29 -19.29
C GLN A 36 8.73 -17.90 -19.80
N ILE A 37 8.55 -16.87 -18.95
CA ILE A 37 8.92 -15.49 -19.28
C ILE A 37 10.09 -14.97 -18.42
N GLU A 38 10.85 -15.89 -17.82
CA GLU A 38 12.01 -15.53 -16.99
C GLU A 38 12.95 -14.57 -17.73
N GLY A 39 13.37 -13.51 -17.05
CA GLY A 39 14.22 -12.44 -17.62
C GLY A 39 13.46 -11.37 -18.40
N SER A 40 12.12 -11.46 -18.48
CA SER A 40 11.26 -10.41 -19.03
C SER A 40 10.46 -9.74 -17.91
N THR A 41 10.19 -8.43 -18.04
CA THR A 41 9.26 -7.74 -17.14
C THR A 41 7.83 -7.97 -17.63
N LEU A 42 6.94 -8.36 -16.72
CA LEU A 42 5.50 -8.46 -16.99
C LEU A 42 4.84 -7.09 -16.79
N ASN A 43 4.30 -6.52 -17.84
CA ASN A 43 3.55 -5.25 -17.80
C ASN A 43 2.05 -5.53 -17.71
N LEU A 44 1.38 -4.95 -16.72
CA LEU A 44 -0.06 -5.06 -16.53
C LEU A 44 -0.66 -3.68 -16.29
N THR A 45 -1.76 -3.35 -16.99
CA THR A 45 -2.57 -2.17 -16.66
C THR A 45 -3.45 -2.45 -15.43
N PRO A 46 -3.99 -1.39 -14.77
CA PRO A 46 -4.96 -1.56 -13.69
C PRO A 46 -6.14 -2.46 -14.07
N GLU A 47 -6.67 -2.32 -15.29
CA GLU A 47 -7.80 -3.11 -15.78
C GLU A 47 -7.45 -4.59 -15.95
N LEU A 48 -6.23 -4.91 -16.40
CA LEU A 48 -5.78 -6.31 -16.49
C LEU A 48 -5.58 -6.92 -15.11
N ILE A 49 -4.99 -6.19 -14.17
CA ILE A 49 -4.86 -6.63 -12.78
C ILE A 49 -6.26 -6.88 -12.19
N ALA A 50 -7.17 -5.91 -12.32
CA ALA A 50 -8.54 -6.04 -11.86
C ALA A 50 -9.24 -7.26 -12.49
N GLY A 51 -9.12 -7.44 -13.81
CA GLY A 51 -9.72 -8.57 -14.53
C GLY A 51 -9.19 -9.93 -14.07
N ILE A 52 -7.89 -10.01 -13.75
CA ILE A 52 -7.28 -11.21 -13.17
C ILE A 52 -7.90 -11.52 -11.80
N PHE A 53 -7.91 -10.56 -10.90
CA PHE A 53 -8.40 -10.76 -9.54
C PHE A 53 -9.92 -10.83 -9.45
N ALA A 54 -10.68 -10.24 -10.37
CA ALA A 54 -12.12 -10.44 -10.54
C ALA A 54 -12.44 -11.80 -11.22
N ASN A 55 -11.43 -12.55 -11.67
CA ASN A 55 -11.55 -13.81 -12.41
C ASN A 55 -12.31 -13.66 -13.75
N GLU A 56 -12.19 -12.53 -14.39
CA GLU A 56 -12.65 -12.27 -15.76
C GLU A 56 -11.57 -12.64 -16.78
N LEU A 57 -10.30 -12.39 -16.45
CA LEU A 57 -9.12 -12.76 -17.22
C LEU A 57 -8.47 -14.01 -16.59
N THR A 58 -8.58 -15.14 -17.27
CA THR A 58 -8.30 -16.47 -16.66
C THR A 58 -7.17 -17.25 -17.29
N ASN A 59 -6.50 -16.71 -18.32
CA ASN A 59 -5.41 -17.39 -19.01
C ASN A 59 -4.28 -16.43 -19.36
N TRP A 60 -3.03 -16.87 -19.18
CA TRP A 60 -1.86 -16.02 -19.44
C TRP A 60 -1.64 -15.71 -20.92
N ASN A 61 -2.09 -16.55 -21.85
CA ASN A 61 -1.97 -16.29 -23.28
C ASN A 61 -3.06 -15.35 -23.84
N ASP A 62 -3.78 -14.64 -22.99
CA ASP A 62 -4.78 -13.68 -23.41
C ASP A 62 -4.15 -12.59 -24.29
N PRO A 63 -4.77 -12.27 -25.45
CA PRO A 63 -4.26 -11.22 -26.34
C PRO A 63 -4.08 -9.85 -25.70
N ALA A 64 -4.87 -9.51 -24.67
CA ALA A 64 -4.74 -8.24 -23.98
C ALA A 64 -3.44 -8.15 -23.14
N ILE A 65 -3.00 -9.26 -22.53
CA ILE A 65 -1.69 -9.34 -21.88
C ILE A 65 -0.57 -9.27 -22.91
N ALA A 66 -0.67 -10.06 -23.97
CA ALA A 66 0.35 -10.12 -25.02
C ALA A 66 0.58 -8.76 -25.72
N ALA A 67 -0.46 -7.97 -25.90
CA ALA A 67 -0.38 -6.65 -26.54
C ALA A 67 0.48 -5.64 -25.77
N LEU A 68 0.61 -5.79 -24.45
CA LEU A 68 1.41 -4.90 -23.59
C LEU A 68 2.85 -5.41 -23.37
N ASN A 69 3.15 -6.62 -23.84
CA ASN A 69 4.39 -7.33 -23.57
C ASN A 69 5.03 -7.82 -24.89
N GLU A 70 5.37 -6.88 -25.76
CA GLU A 70 5.89 -7.18 -27.10
C GLU A 70 7.14 -8.08 -27.03
N GLY A 71 7.14 -9.15 -27.82
CA GLY A 71 8.22 -10.12 -27.88
C GLY A 71 8.17 -11.21 -26.81
N VAL A 72 7.28 -11.14 -25.85
CA VAL A 72 7.07 -12.17 -24.81
C VAL A 72 6.06 -13.20 -25.32
N GLN A 73 6.39 -14.48 -25.18
CA GLN A 73 5.49 -15.59 -25.51
C GLN A 73 4.88 -16.17 -24.23
N PHE A 74 3.63 -15.87 -23.98
CA PHE A 74 2.90 -16.38 -22.82
C PHE A 74 2.43 -17.83 -23.04
N PRO A 75 2.49 -18.66 -21.99
CA PRO A 75 1.98 -20.03 -22.07
C PRO A 75 0.45 -20.08 -22.10
N ASP A 76 -0.10 -21.10 -22.73
CA ASP A 76 -1.51 -21.48 -22.55
C ASP A 76 -1.67 -22.13 -21.17
N LEU A 77 -1.78 -21.29 -20.15
CA LEU A 77 -1.77 -21.67 -18.75
C LEU A 77 -2.84 -20.87 -17.99
N PRO A 78 -3.69 -21.53 -17.19
CA PRO A 78 -4.64 -20.82 -16.34
C PRO A 78 -3.93 -19.88 -15.37
N ILE A 79 -4.52 -18.69 -15.15
CA ILE A 79 -4.11 -17.78 -14.10
C ILE A 79 -4.72 -18.24 -12.77
N ASN A 80 -3.88 -18.33 -11.73
CA ASN A 80 -4.31 -18.59 -10.36
C ASN A 80 -4.08 -17.37 -9.47
N PRO A 81 -5.09 -16.51 -9.24
CA PRO A 81 -4.98 -15.41 -8.31
C PRO A 81 -4.83 -15.91 -6.87
N VAL A 82 -3.84 -15.43 -6.14
CA VAL A 82 -3.62 -15.74 -4.72
C VAL A 82 -3.95 -14.52 -3.88
N HIS A 83 -4.82 -14.68 -2.89
CA HIS A 83 -5.30 -13.59 -2.04
C HIS A 83 -5.17 -13.93 -0.55
N ARG A 84 -5.35 -12.95 0.33
CA ARG A 84 -5.40 -13.14 1.78
C ARG A 84 -6.70 -13.85 2.18
N SER A 85 -6.58 -14.88 3.03
CA SER A 85 -7.72 -15.58 3.62
C SER A 85 -8.12 -15.00 4.98
N ASP A 86 -7.35 -14.08 5.52
CA ASP A 86 -7.59 -13.32 6.76
C ASP A 86 -7.91 -11.86 6.45
N GLU A 87 -8.48 -11.15 7.42
CA GLU A 87 -8.68 -9.71 7.37
C GLU A 87 -7.34 -8.98 7.24
N SER A 88 -7.23 -8.05 6.30
CA SER A 88 -5.93 -7.51 5.89
C SER A 88 -5.97 -6.10 5.32
N GLY A 89 -5.22 -5.18 5.93
CA GLY A 89 -4.97 -3.86 5.36
C GLY A 89 -4.21 -3.89 4.03
N THR A 90 -3.41 -4.95 3.75
CA THR A 90 -2.80 -5.14 2.43
C THR A 90 -3.87 -5.40 1.38
N THR A 91 -4.88 -6.22 1.71
CA THR A 91 -6.04 -6.47 0.84
C THR A 91 -6.83 -5.18 0.63
N GLU A 92 -7.12 -4.42 1.68
CA GLU A 92 -7.85 -3.16 1.59
C GLU A 92 -7.14 -2.18 0.65
N ASN A 93 -5.85 -1.94 0.84
CA ASN A 93 -5.08 -1.02 0.01
C ASN A 93 -4.95 -1.48 -1.45
N PHE A 94 -4.79 -2.79 -1.69
CA PHE A 94 -4.76 -3.35 -3.04
C PHE A 94 -6.11 -3.22 -3.75
N THR A 95 -7.21 -3.54 -3.06
CA THR A 95 -8.55 -3.46 -3.63
C THR A 95 -9.05 -2.03 -3.77
N ASP A 96 -8.63 -1.12 -2.89
CA ASP A 96 -8.84 0.31 -3.05
C ASP A 96 -8.16 0.84 -4.33
N TYR A 97 -6.91 0.41 -4.59
CA TYR A 97 -6.24 0.71 -5.86
C TYR A 97 -7.07 0.20 -7.05
N LEU A 98 -7.56 -1.03 -7.03
CA LEU A 98 -8.38 -1.57 -8.12
C LEU A 98 -9.70 -0.80 -8.29
N ALA A 99 -10.35 -0.43 -7.19
CA ALA A 99 -11.61 0.31 -7.21
C ALA A 99 -11.47 1.71 -7.80
N GLN A 100 -10.36 2.39 -7.52
CA GLN A 100 -10.13 3.74 -8.05
C GLN A 100 -9.56 3.74 -9.48
N SER A 101 -8.67 2.78 -9.81
CA SER A 101 -7.97 2.77 -11.10
C SER A 101 -8.66 1.97 -12.20
N ALA A 102 -9.52 1.00 -11.83
CA ALA A 102 -10.27 0.16 -12.78
C ALA A 102 -11.74 -0.06 -12.35
N PRO A 103 -12.52 1.01 -12.05
CA PRO A 103 -13.86 0.90 -11.45
C PRO A 103 -14.87 0.15 -12.31
N GLU A 104 -14.69 0.11 -13.63
CA GLU A 104 -15.59 -0.61 -14.53
C GLU A 104 -15.39 -2.15 -14.48
N VAL A 105 -14.21 -2.59 -14.02
CA VAL A 105 -13.86 -4.02 -13.89
C VAL A 105 -13.94 -4.46 -12.44
N TRP A 106 -13.37 -3.67 -11.51
CA TRP A 106 -13.43 -3.96 -10.08
C TRP A 106 -14.60 -3.25 -9.41
N THR A 107 -15.71 -3.95 -9.26
CA THR A 107 -16.98 -3.40 -8.72
C THR A 107 -17.21 -3.70 -7.24
N PHE A 108 -16.24 -4.32 -6.56
CA PHE A 108 -16.35 -4.76 -5.16
C PHE A 108 -15.98 -3.65 -4.16
N GLY A 109 -15.39 -2.54 -4.62
CA GLY A 109 -14.87 -1.49 -3.75
C GLY A 109 -13.59 -1.90 -3.02
N ALA A 110 -13.20 -1.12 -2.00
CA ALA A 110 -12.14 -1.47 -1.09
C ALA A 110 -12.65 -2.47 -0.04
N ILE A 111 -12.01 -3.64 0.06
CA ILE A 111 -12.40 -4.72 0.96
C ILE A 111 -11.20 -5.18 1.81
N GLU A 112 -11.41 -5.45 3.08
CA GLU A 112 -10.42 -6.04 3.99
C GLU A 112 -10.48 -7.57 4.03
N VAL A 113 -11.65 -8.14 3.74
CA VAL A 113 -11.94 -9.57 3.78
C VAL A 113 -12.34 -10.05 2.39
N TRP A 114 -11.52 -10.93 1.80
CA TRP A 114 -11.76 -11.43 0.45
C TRP A 114 -12.97 -12.36 0.38
N ASP A 115 -13.05 -13.31 1.32
CA ASP A 115 -14.13 -14.28 1.37
C ASP A 115 -15.43 -13.63 1.89
N GLY A 116 -16.39 -13.47 1.00
CA GLY A 116 -17.70 -12.87 1.29
C GLY A 116 -17.92 -11.51 0.65
N ASP A 117 -16.94 -10.62 0.68
CA ASP A 117 -17.05 -9.26 0.13
C ASP A 117 -16.40 -9.13 -1.26
N GLY A 118 -15.48 -10.03 -1.62
CA GLY A 118 -14.79 -10.06 -2.90
C GLY A 118 -15.38 -11.05 -3.92
N PRO A 119 -14.65 -11.31 -5.00
CA PRO A 119 -15.11 -12.19 -6.10
C PRO A 119 -15.24 -13.67 -5.72
N GLY A 120 -14.82 -14.07 -4.51
CA GLY A 120 -14.99 -15.42 -3.98
C GLY A 120 -14.25 -16.51 -4.77
N ARG A 121 -13.20 -16.15 -5.52
CA ARG A 121 -12.37 -17.06 -6.33
C ARG A 121 -10.89 -16.76 -6.13
N GLY A 122 -10.05 -17.71 -6.50
CA GLY A 122 -8.62 -17.69 -6.28
C GLY A 122 -8.21 -18.63 -5.15
N GLU A 123 -6.94 -18.61 -4.81
CA GLU A 123 -6.36 -19.38 -3.72
C GLU A 123 -6.18 -18.50 -2.48
N GLY A 124 -6.89 -18.83 -1.40
CA GLY A 124 -6.76 -18.12 -0.12
C GLY A 124 -5.54 -18.57 0.66
N ALA A 125 -4.69 -17.64 1.09
CA ALA A 125 -3.50 -17.91 1.90
C ALA A 125 -3.42 -16.97 3.10
N GLN A 126 -3.02 -17.50 4.27
CA GLN A 126 -2.98 -16.76 5.51
C GLN A 126 -1.72 -15.88 5.61
N GLY A 127 -1.90 -14.61 5.85
CA GLY A 127 -0.82 -13.63 6.00
C GLY A 127 -0.06 -13.37 4.70
N THR A 128 0.79 -12.35 4.69
CA THR A 128 1.63 -12.00 3.54
C THR A 128 2.57 -13.13 3.16
N SER A 129 3.20 -13.79 4.14
CA SER A 129 4.10 -14.92 3.90
C SER A 129 3.40 -16.12 3.27
N GLY A 130 2.11 -16.36 3.61
CA GLY A 130 1.30 -17.39 2.99
C GLY A 130 1.03 -17.09 1.52
N VAL A 131 0.64 -15.86 1.18
CA VAL A 131 0.44 -15.42 -0.23
C VAL A 131 1.74 -15.57 -1.03
N VAL A 132 2.86 -15.11 -0.48
CA VAL A 132 4.18 -15.23 -1.13
C VAL A 132 4.53 -16.70 -1.39
N ALA A 133 4.37 -17.57 -0.38
CA ALA A 133 4.68 -18.99 -0.50
C ALA A 133 3.77 -19.71 -1.53
N ALA A 134 2.47 -19.42 -1.54
CA ALA A 134 1.52 -19.99 -2.49
C ALA A 134 1.82 -19.52 -3.92
N THR A 135 2.11 -18.22 -4.12
CA THR A 135 2.49 -17.69 -5.42
C THR A 135 3.78 -18.34 -5.94
N ALA A 136 4.81 -18.47 -5.07
CA ALA A 136 6.07 -19.11 -5.45
C ALA A 136 5.92 -20.59 -5.82
N ALA A 137 5.02 -21.32 -5.17
CA ALA A 137 4.83 -22.75 -5.38
C ALA A 137 3.96 -23.07 -6.60
N GLY A 138 3.02 -22.19 -6.97
CA GLY A 138 2.06 -22.43 -8.05
C GLY A 138 2.52 -21.84 -9.37
N GLU A 139 2.83 -22.65 -10.38
CA GLU A 139 3.06 -22.15 -11.75
C GLU A 139 1.77 -21.54 -12.31
N GLY A 140 1.84 -20.34 -12.84
CA GLY A 140 0.68 -19.55 -13.28
C GLY A 140 0.04 -18.72 -12.18
N SER A 141 0.56 -18.74 -10.95
CA SER A 141 0.03 -17.94 -9.86
C SER A 141 0.48 -16.48 -9.93
N ILE A 142 -0.38 -15.59 -9.45
CA ILE A 142 -0.15 -14.16 -9.26
C ILE A 142 -0.80 -13.73 -7.94
N GLY A 143 -0.12 -12.90 -7.17
CA GLY A 143 -0.63 -12.44 -5.88
C GLY A 143 -0.38 -10.96 -5.65
N TYR A 144 -0.70 -10.48 -4.46
CA TYR A 144 -0.31 -9.15 -3.97
C TYR A 144 0.31 -9.31 -2.57
N ALA A 145 1.41 -8.63 -2.34
CA ALA A 145 2.17 -8.79 -1.10
C ALA A 145 3.02 -7.56 -0.80
N ASP A 146 3.32 -7.34 0.48
CA ASP A 146 4.36 -6.38 0.87
C ASP A 146 5.67 -6.71 0.15
N ALA A 147 6.20 -5.72 -0.56
CA ALA A 147 7.38 -5.90 -1.41
C ALA A 147 8.62 -6.39 -0.65
N SER A 148 8.73 -6.08 0.66
CA SER A 148 9.83 -6.55 1.50
C SER A 148 9.84 -8.07 1.73
N GLN A 149 8.71 -8.73 1.46
CA GLN A 149 8.54 -10.17 1.74
C GLN A 149 8.60 -11.06 0.50
N ILE A 150 8.58 -10.50 -0.72
CA ILE A 150 8.54 -11.33 -1.94
C ILE A 150 9.90 -11.97 -2.29
N GLY A 151 11.03 -11.49 -1.69
CA GLY A 151 12.36 -12.02 -1.99
C GLY A 151 12.72 -11.86 -3.47
N ASP A 152 13.15 -12.96 -4.09
CA ASP A 152 13.55 -12.99 -5.50
C ASP A 152 12.41 -13.33 -6.46
N ILE A 153 11.15 -13.39 -5.99
CA ILE A 153 10.00 -13.64 -6.85
C ILE A 153 9.78 -12.44 -7.76
N PRO A 154 9.69 -12.62 -9.10
CA PRO A 154 9.44 -11.51 -10.00
C PRO A 154 8.08 -10.87 -9.73
N ALA A 155 7.99 -9.56 -9.91
CA ALA A 155 6.76 -8.80 -9.77
C ALA A 155 6.44 -8.01 -11.03
N ALA A 156 5.17 -7.84 -11.32
CA ALA A 156 4.71 -7.09 -12.48
C ALA A 156 4.99 -5.60 -12.33
N ALA A 157 5.31 -4.96 -13.46
CA ALA A 157 5.28 -3.51 -13.60
C ALA A 157 3.84 -3.06 -13.84
N VAL A 158 3.41 -2.05 -13.11
CA VAL A 158 2.03 -1.56 -13.08
C VAL A 158 1.89 -0.32 -13.95
N GLY A 159 0.83 -0.27 -14.76
CA GLY A 159 0.51 0.90 -15.58
C GLY A 159 0.15 2.11 -14.71
N VAL A 160 0.86 3.24 -14.90
CA VAL A 160 0.63 4.51 -14.21
C VAL A 160 1.12 5.67 -15.07
N GLY A 161 0.37 6.75 -15.20
CA GLY A 161 0.78 7.94 -15.96
C GLY A 161 1.11 7.68 -17.43
N GLY A 162 0.56 6.61 -18.03
CA GLY A 162 0.83 6.21 -19.40
C GLY A 162 2.10 5.37 -19.61
N GLU A 163 2.81 5.02 -18.55
CA GLU A 163 4.01 4.16 -18.56
C GLU A 163 3.81 2.95 -17.65
N PHE A 164 4.79 2.04 -17.63
CA PHE A 164 4.82 0.92 -16.68
C PHE A 164 5.90 1.15 -15.64
N ARG A 165 5.51 1.00 -14.36
CA ARG A 165 6.39 1.23 -13.21
C ARG A 165 6.55 -0.04 -12.38
N GLU A 166 7.78 -0.50 -12.23
CA GLU A 166 8.15 -1.48 -11.21
C GLU A 166 8.06 -0.83 -9.83
N PHE A 167 7.72 -1.60 -8.80
CA PHE A 167 7.75 -1.09 -7.44
C PHE A 167 9.19 -0.72 -7.03
N SER A 168 9.31 0.35 -6.28
CA SER A 168 10.54 0.67 -5.54
C SER A 168 10.16 1.47 -4.28
N PRO A 169 10.99 1.45 -3.23
CA PRO A 169 10.76 2.29 -2.06
C PRO A 169 10.59 3.76 -2.42
N GLU A 170 11.44 4.29 -3.30
CA GLU A 170 11.41 5.70 -3.71
C GLU A 170 10.12 6.07 -4.45
N ALA A 171 9.67 5.20 -5.37
CA ALA A 171 8.43 5.45 -6.12
C ALA A 171 7.19 5.33 -5.21
N ALA A 172 7.18 4.39 -4.26
CA ALA A 172 6.12 4.24 -3.28
C ALA A 172 6.08 5.40 -2.27
N GLY A 173 7.25 5.90 -1.84
CA GLY A 173 7.34 7.05 -0.93
C GLY A 173 6.68 8.30 -1.47
N ARG A 174 6.74 8.51 -2.78
CA ARG A 174 6.12 9.67 -3.47
C ARG A 174 4.59 9.65 -3.43
N ILE A 175 3.96 8.55 -3.04
CA ILE A 175 2.50 8.49 -2.93
C ILE A 175 1.97 9.47 -1.89
N VAL A 176 2.71 9.71 -0.82
CA VAL A 176 2.31 10.66 0.23
C VAL A 176 2.28 12.08 -0.31
N ASP A 177 3.31 12.48 -1.07
CA ASP A 177 3.36 13.80 -1.71
C ASP A 177 2.31 13.98 -2.82
N ALA A 178 1.88 12.86 -3.44
CA ALA A 178 0.87 12.84 -4.51
C ALA A 178 -0.57 12.75 -3.99
N SER A 179 -0.77 12.65 -2.67
CA SER A 179 -2.06 12.43 -2.02
C SER A 179 -2.52 13.67 -1.26
N GLU A 180 -3.84 13.87 -1.17
CA GLU A 180 -4.41 14.99 -0.44
C GLU A 180 -4.67 14.62 1.02
N ARG A 181 -4.50 15.58 1.94
CA ARG A 181 -4.89 15.40 3.33
C ARG A 181 -6.41 15.36 3.45
N LEU A 182 -6.91 14.52 4.35
CA LEU A 182 -8.34 14.44 4.63
C LEU A 182 -8.85 15.75 5.23
N ASP A 183 -9.94 16.27 4.65
CA ASP A 183 -10.63 17.44 5.15
C ASP A 183 -11.28 17.21 6.53
N GLY A 184 -11.49 18.31 7.28
CA GLY A 184 -12.21 18.28 8.56
C GLY A 184 -11.38 17.75 9.73
N ARG A 185 -10.10 17.42 9.52
CA ARG A 185 -9.14 17.02 10.55
C ARG A 185 -8.41 18.22 11.14
N ASN A 186 -7.70 17.98 12.25
CA ASN A 186 -6.79 18.98 12.82
C ASN A 186 -5.68 19.34 11.82
N GLU A 187 -5.20 20.58 11.81
CA GLU A 187 -4.12 21.03 10.93
C GLU A 187 -2.81 20.22 11.08
N PHE A 188 -2.62 19.58 12.23
CA PHE A 188 -1.48 18.69 12.53
C PHE A 188 -1.72 17.22 12.18
N ASP A 189 -2.92 16.86 11.72
CA ASP A 189 -3.25 15.48 11.32
C ASP A 189 -2.83 15.24 9.85
N PHE A 190 -2.03 14.21 9.64
CA PHE A 190 -1.53 13.78 8.33
C PHE A 190 -2.30 12.60 7.73
N ALA A 191 -3.51 12.34 8.16
CA ALA A 191 -4.35 11.37 7.46
C ALA A 191 -4.56 11.83 6.01
N ILE A 192 -4.27 10.96 5.05
CA ILE A 192 -4.39 11.25 3.61
C ILE A 192 -5.41 10.35 2.94
N GLU A 193 -6.02 10.84 1.88
CA GLU A 193 -6.70 10.04 0.89
C GLU A 193 -5.68 9.63 -0.19
N VAL A 194 -5.35 8.35 -0.21
CA VAL A 194 -4.25 7.87 -1.08
C VAL A 194 -4.68 7.97 -2.55
N ASN A 195 -3.93 8.74 -3.34
CA ASN A 195 -4.14 8.88 -4.77
C ASN A 195 -3.71 7.61 -5.52
N ARG A 196 -4.67 6.78 -5.91
CA ARG A 196 -4.42 5.52 -6.63
C ARG A 196 -4.26 5.70 -8.14
N THR A 197 -4.49 6.91 -8.66
CA THR A 197 -4.40 7.24 -10.09
C THR A 197 -3.49 8.46 -10.34
N PRO A 198 -2.24 8.46 -9.83
CA PRO A 198 -1.35 9.59 -10.05
C PRO A 198 -1.03 9.78 -11.54
N GLU A 199 -0.96 11.04 -11.96
CA GLU A 199 -0.60 11.37 -13.36
C GLU A 199 0.88 11.10 -13.67
N SER A 200 1.73 11.16 -12.65
CA SER A 200 3.18 10.94 -12.80
C SER A 200 3.53 9.46 -12.73
N ALA A 201 4.22 8.97 -13.76
CA ALA A 201 4.80 7.63 -13.77
C ALA A 201 5.94 7.44 -12.74
N ASP A 202 6.38 8.49 -12.06
CA ASP A 202 7.37 8.39 -10.99
C ASP A 202 6.79 7.89 -9.66
N VAL A 203 5.47 7.85 -9.54
CA VAL A 203 4.75 7.39 -8.35
C VAL A 203 4.31 5.94 -8.52
N TYR A 204 4.55 5.09 -7.52
CA TYR A 204 3.98 3.74 -7.49
C TYR A 204 2.66 3.75 -6.72
N PRO A 205 1.51 3.42 -7.36
CA PRO A 205 0.19 3.70 -6.78
C PRO A 205 -0.28 2.68 -5.75
N ILE A 206 0.34 1.48 -5.70
CA ILE A 206 -0.07 0.41 -4.80
C ILE A 206 0.82 0.44 -3.56
N ALA A 207 0.49 1.31 -2.62
CA ALA A 207 1.23 1.46 -1.38
C ALA A 207 0.30 1.45 -0.17
N LEU A 208 0.78 0.89 0.93
CA LEU A 208 0.19 0.96 2.24
C LEU A 208 0.92 2.03 3.04
N VAL A 209 0.19 3.02 3.54
CA VAL A 209 0.73 4.05 4.42
C VAL A 209 0.33 3.71 5.85
N SER A 210 1.31 3.39 6.69
CA SER A 210 1.10 3.14 8.12
C SER A 210 1.36 4.39 8.93
N TYR A 211 0.46 4.67 9.86
CA TYR A 211 0.52 5.83 10.73
C TYR A 211 0.89 5.45 12.15
N HIS A 212 1.72 6.26 12.77
CA HIS A 212 1.70 6.35 14.23
C HIS A 212 0.57 7.28 14.64
N ILE A 213 -0.34 6.76 15.45
CA ILE A 213 -1.47 7.53 15.99
C ILE A 213 -1.10 7.97 17.39
N VAL A 214 -1.02 9.28 17.59
CA VAL A 214 -0.65 9.87 18.88
C VAL A 214 -1.65 10.95 19.27
N CYS A 215 -1.88 11.15 20.56
CA CYS A 215 -2.69 12.26 21.04
C CYS A 215 -1.98 13.60 20.80
N LEU A 216 -2.73 14.61 20.39
CA LEU A 216 -2.18 15.97 20.30
C LEU A 216 -1.98 16.58 21.70
N GLN A 217 -2.75 16.11 22.70
CA GLN A 217 -2.63 16.55 24.08
C GLN A 217 -2.53 15.37 25.06
N TYR A 218 -1.63 15.51 26.04
CA TYR A 218 -1.39 14.52 27.09
C TYR A 218 -1.58 15.14 28.48
N PRO A 219 -1.79 14.33 29.54
CA PRO A 219 -2.06 14.87 30.87
C PRO A 219 -0.83 15.47 31.56
N ASP A 220 0.40 15.16 31.14
CA ASP A 220 1.63 15.58 31.80
C ASP A 220 2.80 15.76 30.82
N GLN A 221 3.79 16.55 31.25
CA GLN A 221 4.95 16.91 30.44
C GLN A 221 5.90 15.74 30.20
N GLU A 222 6.02 14.80 31.11
CA GLU A 222 6.91 13.63 30.96
C GLU A 222 6.44 12.75 29.79
N THR A 223 5.13 12.56 29.67
CA THR A 223 4.53 11.84 28.55
C THR A 223 4.73 12.59 27.21
N VAL A 224 4.52 13.91 27.22
CA VAL A 224 4.78 14.76 26.01
C VAL A 224 6.22 14.60 25.56
N ASP A 225 7.19 14.78 26.45
CA ASP A 225 8.61 14.72 26.13
C ASP A 225 9.00 13.35 25.55
N LEU A 226 8.46 12.26 26.13
CA LEU A 226 8.71 10.88 25.66
C LEU A 226 8.15 10.63 24.26
N VAL A 227 6.89 11.04 24.04
CA VAL A 227 6.23 10.87 22.72
C VAL A 227 6.92 11.70 21.66
N GLN A 228 7.21 12.97 21.93
CA GLN A 228 7.92 13.84 21.00
C GLN A 228 9.31 13.27 20.65
N ALA A 229 10.09 12.81 21.64
CA ALA A 229 11.42 12.23 21.41
C ALA A 229 11.35 10.99 20.53
N PHE A 230 10.40 10.08 20.80
CA PHE A 230 10.20 8.86 20.01
C PHE A 230 9.78 9.18 18.57
N MET A 231 8.76 10.02 18.40
CA MET A 231 8.21 10.37 17.10
C MET A 231 9.22 11.15 16.25
N THR A 232 9.98 12.06 16.86
CA THR A 232 11.08 12.79 16.20
C THR A 232 12.16 11.83 15.70
N TYR A 233 12.54 10.82 16.50
CA TYR A 233 13.51 9.82 16.06
C TYR A 233 12.97 9.01 14.86
N VAL A 234 11.74 8.50 14.94
CA VAL A 234 11.14 7.69 13.86
C VAL A 234 11.01 8.51 12.56
N GLY A 235 10.64 9.79 12.66
CA GLY A 235 10.55 10.70 11.51
C GLY A 235 11.90 11.24 11.02
N SER A 236 12.99 11.07 11.79
CA SER A 236 14.33 11.54 11.40
C SER A 236 14.88 10.76 10.21
N GLU A 237 15.88 11.33 9.53
CA GLU A 237 16.59 10.64 8.45
C GLU A 237 17.18 9.31 8.92
N ALA A 238 17.82 9.30 10.08
CA ALA A 238 18.39 8.09 10.67
C ALA A 238 17.33 7.03 11.02
N GLY A 239 16.17 7.44 11.53
CA GLY A 239 15.03 6.54 11.80
C GLY A 239 14.46 5.94 10.52
N GLN A 240 14.30 6.75 9.47
CA GLN A 240 13.81 6.32 8.18
C GLN A 240 14.81 5.37 7.47
N GLU A 241 16.12 5.68 7.52
CA GLU A 241 17.18 4.77 7.01
C GLU A 241 17.18 3.44 7.74
N ALA A 242 17.04 3.45 9.07
CA ALA A 242 16.95 2.22 9.87
C ALA A 242 15.71 1.39 9.52
N SER A 243 14.56 2.03 9.29
CA SER A 243 13.32 1.38 8.85
C SER A 243 13.47 0.76 7.46
N THR A 244 14.05 1.49 6.50
CA THR A 244 14.32 0.99 5.16
C THR A 244 15.26 -0.22 5.19
N ALA A 245 16.35 -0.13 5.96
CA ALA A 245 17.33 -1.22 6.07
C ALA A 245 16.76 -2.48 6.75
N SER A 246 15.85 -2.31 7.71
CA SER A 246 15.28 -3.41 8.50
C SER A 246 14.05 -4.06 7.87
N ALA A 247 13.21 -3.26 7.22
CA ALA A 247 11.88 -3.68 6.80
C ALA A 247 11.51 -3.25 5.37
N GLY A 248 12.45 -2.68 4.60
CA GLY A 248 12.22 -2.28 3.21
C GLY A 248 11.20 -1.16 3.03
N SER A 249 10.89 -0.39 4.09
CA SER A 249 9.95 0.73 3.99
C SER A 249 10.50 1.83 3.07
N ALA A 250 9.60 2.49 2.38
CA ALA A 250 9.92 3.69 1.62
C ALA A 250 10.17 4.87 2.57
N PRO A 251 11.23 5.65 2.38
CA PRO A 251 11.47 6.84 3.17
C PRO A 251 10.46 7.95 2.79
N ILE A 252 10.05 8.72 3.78
CA ILE A 252 9.28 9.94 3.55
C ILE A 252 10.15 11.03 2.92
N SER A 253 9.55 11.92 2.12
CA SER A 253 10.25 13.06 1.52
C SER A 253 10.74 14.06 2.58
N ALA A 254 11.67 14.93 2.19
CA ALA A 254 12.15 15.98 3.08
C ALA A 254 11.03 16.99 3.43
N GLU A 255 10.08 17.23 2.52
CA GLU A 255 8.94 18.10 2.73
C GLU A 255 7.96 17.48 3.74
N VAL A 256 7.53 16.24 3.53
CA VAL A 256 6.69 15.51 4.49
C VAL A 256 7.36 15.43 5.86
N ARG A 257 8.68 15.20 5.91
CA ARG A 257 9.43 15.17 7.17
C ARG A 257 9.35 16.50 7.91
N ALA A 258 9.55 17.63 7.23
CA ALA A 258 9.49 18.95 7.85
C ALA A 258 8.09 19.22 8.44
N ASP A 259 7.07 18.84 7.74
CA ASP A 259 5.69 19.02 8.15
C ASP A 259 5.32 18.13 9.35
N ILE A 260 5.68 16.83 9.34
CA ILE A 260 5.39 15.95 10.48
C ILE A 260 6.18 16.36 11.73
N LEU A 261 7.39 16.91 11.59
CA LEU A 261 8.11 17.47 12.74
C LEU A 261 7.37 18.66 13.35
N THR A 262 6.74 19.49 12.53
CA THR A 262 5.86 20.57 13.01
C THR A 262 4.67 20.02 13.78
N SER A 263 4.05 18.93 13.30
CA SER A 263 2.96 18.26 14.00
C SER A 263 3.41 17.63 15.32
N ILE A 264 4.59 17.04 15.36
CA ILE A 264 5.18 16.47 16.58
C ILE A 264 5.46 17.57 17.62
N ASP A 265 5.99 18.72 17.20
CA ASP A 265 6.28 19.84 18.08
C ASP A 265 4.99 20.48 18.67
N ALA A 266 3.84 20.32 18.00
CA ALA A 266 2.55 20.78 18.48
C ALA A 266 1.95 19.91 19.60
N ILE A 267 2.48 18.71 19.84
CA ILE A 267 2.05 17.83 20.93
C ILE A 267 2.32 18.55 22.26
N SER A 268 1.32 18.65 23.13
CA SER A 268 1.38 19.49 24.32
C SER A 268 0.66 18.89 25.52
N VAL A 269 0.84 19.49 26.70
CA VAL A 269 0.04 19.17 27.89
C VAL A 269 -1.34 19.80 27.73
N ALA A 270 -2.38 19.03 28.10
CA ALA A 270 -3.74 19.54 28.16
C ALA A 270 -3.85 20.66 29.17
N GLY A 271 -4.52 21.77 28.78
CA GLY A 271 -4.70 22.95 29.63
C GLY A 271 -5.73 22.75 30.76
#